data_d39ee9b46ba251f7bfbc1845ba51248e
#
_entry.id   d39ee9b46ba251f7bfbc1845ba51248e
#
_cell.length_a   1.000
_cell.length_b   1.000
_cell.length_c   1.000
_cell.angle_alpha   90.00
_cell.angle_beta   90.00
_cell.angle_gamma   90.00
#
_symmetry.space_group_name_H-M   'P 1'
#
loop_
_entity.id
_entity.type
_entity.pdbx_description
1 polymer ?
#
loop_
_entity_poly.entity_id
_entity_poly.type
_entity_poly.pdbx_seq_one_letter_code
_entity_poly.pdbx_strand_id
1 'polypeptide(L)'
;MVKKPIVIGVAGGSGSGKTTVAKEIYRQFANQSILIIEQDAYYKDQSEKSMEERLKTNYDHPLAFDNELLIQHIMSLQAYESVEKPVYDYTAHTRSDKIIPVDAKDVIILEGILILEDERLRDLMDIKLFVDTDADVRIIRRMVRDIRDRGRTLESVIDQYTSVVRPMHNQFIEPTKRYADIIIPEGGQNRVAIDLMVTKIKTILEDKALLKK
;
A
#
# COMPACT_ATOMS: atom_id res chain seq x y z
N MET A 1 0.24 -3.76 -30.16
CA MET A 1 -0.54 -3.88 -28.90
C MET A 1 -0.19 -2.70 -28.02
N VAL A 2 -1.16 -1.90 -27.59
CA VAL A 2 -0.93 -0.83 -26.59
C VAL A 2 -0.51 -1.53 -25.29
N LYS A 3 0.69 -1.22 -24.82
CA LYS A 3 1.24 -1.87 -23.62
C LYS A 3 0.54 -1.25 -22.42
N LYS A 4 -0.23 -2.04 -21.65
CA LYS A 4 -0.95 -1.60 -20.45
C LYS A 4 0.01 -0.99 -19.40
N PRO A 5 -0.46 -0.12 -18.49
CA PRO A 5 0.30 0.29 -17.31
C PRO A 5 0.88 -0.91 -16.54
N ILE A 6 2.06 -0.72 -15.97
CA ILE A 6 2.70 -1.73 -15.12
C ILE A 6 2.32 -1.47 -13.67
N VAL A 7 1.89 -2.52 -12.98
CA VAL A 7 1.54 -2.45 -11.56
C VAL A 7 2.64 -3.08 -10.72
N ILE A 8 3.17 -2.30 -9.78
CA ILE A 8 4.19 -2.73 -8.82
C ILE A 8 3.56 -2.75 -7.43
N GLY A 9 3.38 -3.93 -6.86
CA GLY A 9 2.89 -4.09 -5.49
C GLY A 9 4.02 -3.91 -4.47
N VAL A 10 3.80 -3.09 -3.44
CA VAL A 10 4.73 -2.91 -2.31
C VAL A 10 4.02 -3.29 -1.02
N ALA A 11 4.16 -4.53 -0.61
CA ALA A 11 3.57 -5.09 0.60
C ALA A 11 4.55 -5.08 1.78
N GLY A 12 4.03 -5.37 2.96
CA GLY A 12 4.82 -5.52 4.19
C GLY A 12 4.04 -5.08 5.43
N GLY A 13 4.46 -5.52 6.61
CA GLY A 13 3.77 -5.23 7.86
C GLY A 13 3.73 -3.75 8.23
N SER A 14 2.83 -3.39 9.15
CA SER A 14 2.82 -2.05 9.71
C SER A 14 4.18 -1.73 10.35
N GLY A 15 4.76 -0.57 10.01
CA GLY A 15 6.10 -0.16 10.48
C GLY A 15 7.27 -0.77 9.68
N SER A 16 7.04 -1.60 8.66
CA SER A 16 8.13 -2.18 7.85
C SER A 16 8.89 -1.16 6.99
N GLY A 17 8.28 0.00 6.67
CA GLY A 17 8.86 0.99 5.79
C GLY A 17 8.42 0.88 4.32
N LYS A 18 7.38 0.08 4.01
CA LYS A 18 6.82 -0.07 2.67
C LYS A 18 6.44 1.27 2.02
N THR A 19 5.77 2.16 2.78
CA THR A 19 5.41 3.51 2.30
C THR A 19 6.65 4.35 1.99
N THR A 20 7.73 4.20 2.77
CA THR A 20 9.00 4.88 2.49
C THR A 20 9.61 4.36 1.20
N VAL A 21 9.64 3.04 1.00
CA VAL A 21 10.12 2.43 -0.26
C VAL A 21 9.32 2.95 -1.45
N ALA A 22 7.97 2.91 -1.37
CA ALA A 22 7.09 3.40 -2.43
C ALA A 22 7.35 4.88 -2.76
N LYS A 23 7.47 5.73 -1.73
CA LYS A 23 7.73 7.16 -1.91
C LYS A 23 9.13 7.46 -2.43
N GLU A 24 10.17 6.73 -2.00
CA GLU A 24 11.53 6.91 -2.53
C GLU A 24 11.60 6.54 -4.01
N ILE A 25 10.96 5.43 -4.41
CA ILE A 25 10.84 5.07 -5.83
C ILE A 25 10.08 6.19 -6.59
N TYR A 26 8.93 6.62 -6.10
CA TYR A 26 8.11 7.66 -6.73
C TYR A 26 8.89 8.99 -6.93
N ARG A 27 9.64 9.44 -5.93
CA ARG A 27 10.41 10.70 -5.98
C ARG A 27 11.44 10.75 -7.11
N GLN A 28 12.02 9.59 -7.46
CA GLN A 28 12.97 9.50 -8.57
C GLN A 28 12.32 9.74 -9.94
N PHE A 29 10.98 9.68 -9.99
CA PHE A 29 10.17 9.79 -11.20
C PHE A 29 9.10 10.87 -11.14
N ALA A 30 9.22 11.85 -10.21
CA ALA A 30 8.18 12.86 -9.93
C ALA A 30 7.66 13.63 -11.17
N ASN A 31 8.47 13.72 -12.24
CA ASN A 31 8.11 14.35 -13.51
C ASN A 31 7.76 13.34 -14.62
N GLN A 32 7.55 12.07 -14.28
CA GLN A 32 7.29 11.00 -15.25
C GLN A 32 5.90 10.40 -15.03
N SER A 33 5.55 9.43 -15.87
CA SER A 33 4.23 8.78 -15.88
C SER A 33 4.14 7.70 -14.79
N ILE A 34 4.13 8.10 -13.51
CA ILE A 34 4.03 7.23 -12.33
C ILE A 34 3.03 7.77 -11.32
N LEU A 35 2.32 6.87 -10.62
CA LEU A 35 1.42 7.20 -9.51
C LEU A 35 1.54 6.19 -8.36
N ILE A 36 1.05 6.58 -7.18
CA ILE A 36 0.91 5.70 -6.01
C ILE A 36 -0.57 5.56 -5.67
N ILE A 37 -1.03 4.32 -5.48
CA ILE A 37 -2.32 3.97 -4.90
C ILE A 37 -2.05 3.31 -3.55
N GLU A 38 -2.53 3.92 -2.47
CA GLU A 38 -2.45 3.36 -1.12
C GLU A 38 -3.70 2.55 -0.81
N GLN A 39 -3.54 1.29 -0.40
CA GLN A 39 -4.63 0.41 0.04
C GLN A 39 -5.41 1.03 1.20
N ASP A 40 -4.74 1.81 2.07
CA ASP A 40 -5.36 2.46 3.22
C ASP A 40 -6.49 3.43 2.84
N ALA A 41 -6.51 3.96 1.60
CA ALA A 41 -7.63 4.75 1.10
C ALA A 41 -8.91 3.91 0.90
N TYR A 42 -8.78 2.59 0.77
CA TYR A 42 -9.84 1.65 0.44
C TYR A 42 -10.37 0.88 1.65
N TYR A 43 -10.17 1.35 2.87
CA TYR A 43 -10.96 0.82 3.99
C TYR A 43 -12.45 0.98 3.70
N LYS A 44 -13.26 0.01 4.12
CA LYS A 44 -14.71 0.05 3.93
C LYS A 44 -15.32 1.28 4.59
N ASP A 45 -16.36 1.81 3.97
CA ASP A 45 -17.22 2.80 4.60
C ASP A 45 -17.90 2.20 5.83
N GLN A 46 -17.91 2.96 6.90
CA GLN A 46 -18.52 2.62 8.18
C GLN A 46 -19.44 3.74 8.69
N SER A 47 -19.90 4.62 7.79
CA SER A 47 -20.76 5.76 8.14
C SER A 47 -22.01 5.34 8.91
N GLU A 48 -22.58 4.15 8.59
CA GLU A 48 -23.74 3.56 9.28
C GLU A 48 -23.47 3.08 10.72
N LYS A 49 -22.18 2.99 11.12
CA LYS A 49 -21.79 2.53 12.45
C LYS A 49 -21.55 3.69 13.39
N SER A 50 -21.86 3.50 14.66
CA SER A 50 -21.45 4.44 15.73
C SER A 50 -19.92 4.52 15.87
N MET A 51 -19.41 5.61 16.42
CA MET A 51 -17.97 5.76 16.66
C MET A 51 -17.41 4.63 17.54
N GLU A 52 -18.16 4.18 18.54
CA GLU A 52 -17.74 3.07 19.40
C GLU A 52 -17.55 1.76 18.60
N GLU A 53 -18.42 1.46 17.65
CA GLU A 53 -18.32 0.28 16.80
C GLU A 53 -17.17 0.41 15.80
N ARG A 54 -16.93 1.62 15.24
CA ARG A 54 -15.81 1.89 14.34
C ARG A 54 -14.47 1.67 15.07
N LEU A 55 -14.35 2.12 16.31
CA LEU A 55 -13.14 1.93 17.14
C LEU A 55 -12.85 0.46 17.45
N LYS A 56 -13.88 -0.41 17.45
CA LYS A 56 -13.75 -1.87 17.65
C LYS A 56 -13.39 -2.63 16.36
N THR A 57 -13.42 -1.95 15.20
CA THR A 57 -13.12 -2.60 13.92
C THR A 57 -11.65 -3.00 13.85
N ASN A 58 -11.41 -4.25 13.42
CA ASN A 58 -10.06 -4.75 13.17
C ASN A 58 -9.56 -4.29 11.78
N TYR A 59 -8.85 -3.18 11.75
CA TYR A 59 -8.32 -2.58 10.51
C TYR A 59 -7.12 -3.33 9.91
N ASP A 60 -6.56 -4.31 10.59
CA ASP A 60 -5.50 -5.17 10.09
C ASP A 60 -6.04 -6.50 9.51
N HIS A 61 -7.37 -6.68 9.46
CA HIS A 61 -8.03 -7.86 8.89
C HIS A 61 -8.40 -7.63 7.42
N PRO A 62 -8.28 -8.63 6.52
CA PRO A 62 -8.63 -8.50 5.10
C PRO A 62 -10.05 -7.95 4.86
N LEU A 63 -11.02 -8.33 5.69
CA LEU A 63 -12.41 -7.86 5.58
C LEU A 63 -12.59 -6.36 5.88
N ALA A 64 -11.59 -5.66 6.39
CA ALA A 64 -11.66 -4.22 6.61
C ALA A 64 -11.54 -3.41 5.30
N PHE A 65 -11.02 -4.02 4.25
CA PHE A 65 -10.79 -3.36 2.96
C PHE A 65 -11.89 -3.65 1.95
N ASP A 66 -12.16 -2.68 1.11
CA ASP A 66 -12.99 -2.80 -0.08
C ASP A 66 -12.11 -3.18 -1.28
N ASN A 67 -11.73 -4.47 -1.31
CA ASN A 67 -10.89 -5.00 -2.38
C ASN A 67 -11.61 -4.97 -3.73
N GLU A 68 -12.95 -5.06 -3.76
CA GLU A 68 -13.71 -4.98 -5.01
C GLU A 68 -13.50 -3.62 -5.70
N LEU A 69 -13.67 -2.52 -4.95
CA LEU A 69 -13.43 -1.18 -5.47
C LEU A 69 -11.97 -0.96 -5.86
N LEU A 70 -11.02 -1.47 -5.04
CA LEU A 70 -9.60 -1.36 -5.34
C LEU A 70 -9.25 -2.10 -6.64
N ILE A 71 -9.74 -3.32 -6.82
CA ILE A 71 -9.55 -4.12 -8.05
C ILE A 71 -10.10 -3.38 -9.26
N GLN A 72 -11.35 -2.88 -9.18
CA GLN A 72 -11.98 -2.12 -10.25
C GLN A 72 -11.12 -0.91 -10.64
N HIS A 73 -10.66 -0.13 -9.66
CA HIS A 73 -9.83 1.04 -9.92
C HIS A 73 -8.48 0.68 -10.55
N ILE A 74 -7.81 -0.39 -10.11
CA ILE A 74 -6.55 -0.84 -10.74
C ILE A 74 -6.80 -1.30 -12.18
N MET A 75 -7.89 -2.00 -12.45
CA MET A 75 -8.26 -2.42 -13.81
C MET A 75 -8.55 -1.23 -14.73
N SER A 76 -9.32 -0.25 -14.28
CA SER A 76 -9.58 0.99 -15.04
C SER A 76 -8.28 1.76 -15.31
N LEU A 77 -7.42 1.92 -14.30
CA LEU A 77 -6.12 2.56 -14.50
C LEU A 77 -5.23 1.78 -15.48
N GLN A 78 -5.29 0.43 -15.50
CA GLN A 78 -4.61 -0.39 -16.51
C GLN A 78 -5.18 -0.24 -17.91
N ALA A 79 -6.45 0.16 -18.04
CA ALA A 79 -7.09 0.52 -19.31
C ALA A 79 -6.83 2.00 -19.71
N TYR A 80 -6.01 2.73 -18.97
CA TYR A 80 -5.78 4.18 -19.13
C TYR A 80 -7.02 5.05 -18.86
N GLU A 81 -7.95 4.57 -18.05
CA GLU A 81 -9.12 5.33 -17.59
C GLU A 81 -8.80 5.99 -16.24
N SER A 82 -9.34 7.19 -16.02
CA SER A 82 -9.26 7.89 -14.74
C SER A 82 -10.22 7.27 -13.71
N VAL A 83 -9.88 7.34 -12.43
CA VAL A 83 -10.72 6.84 -11.33
C VAL A 83 -10.91 7.89 -10.25
N GLU A 84 -11.96 7.75 -9.47
CA GLU A 84 -12.26 8.59 -8.31
C GLU A 84 -11.81 7.88 -7.02
N LYS A 85 -10.55 8.10 -6.61
CA LYS A 85 -9.98 7.47 -5.42
C LYS A 85 -10.68 7.97 -4.16
N PRO A 86 -11.18 7.08 -3.28
CA PRO A 86 -11.78 7.48 -2.01
C PRO A 86 -10.72 8.10 -1.07
N VAL A 87 -11.19 8.87 -0.11
CA VAL A 87 -10.38 9.44 0.97
C VAL A 87 -10.86 8.86 2.29
N TYR A 88 -9.96 8.19 3.00
CA TYR A 88 -10.25 7.68 4.34
C TYR A 88 -9.94 8.73 5.40
N ASP A 89 -10.88 8.97 6.31
CA ASP A 89 -10.71 9.86 7.46
C ASP A 89 -10.32 9.04 8.69
N TYR A 90 -9.06 9.13 9.09
CA TYR A 90 -8.53 8.42 10.26
C TYR A 90 -9.09 8.93 11.59
N THR A 91 -9.62 10.16 11.63
CA THR A 91 -10.23 10.72 12.83
C THR A 91 -11.67 10.22 12.99
N ALA A 92 -12.40 10.17 11.89
CA ALA A 92 -13.78 9.67 11.85
C ALA A 92 -13.86 8.13 11.75
N HIS A 93 -12.73 7.44 11.53
CA HIS A 93 -12.66 5.98 11.31
C HIS A 93 -13.60 5.47 10.24
N THR A 94 -13.75 6.22 9.14
CA THR A 94 -14.59 5.86 7.98
C THR A 94 -14.11 6.60 6.73
N ARG A 95 -14.69 6.26 5.56
CA ARG A 95 -14.51 7.08 4.35
C ARG A 95 -15.15 8.45 4.53
N SER A 96 -14.52 9.47 3.98
CA SER A 96 -15.13 10.80 3.83
C SER A 96 -15.89 10.88 2.51
N ASP A 97 -16.75 11.90 2.38
CA ASP A 97 -17.44 12.22 1.11
C ASP A 97 -16.48 12.77 0.04
N LYS A 98 -15.22 13.00 0.39
CA LYS A 98 -14.21 13.50 -0.54
C LYS A 98 -13.71 12.38 -1.42
N ILE A 99 -13.53 12.72 -2.70
CA ILE A 99 -12.88 11.87 -3.69
C ILE A 99 -11.71 12.63 -4.31
N ILE A 100 -10.73 11.89 -4.80
CA ILE A 100 -9.57 12.46 -5.50
C ILE A 100 -9.56 11.86 -6.91
N PRO A 101 -9.74 12.67 -7.97
CA PRO A 101 -9.58 12.18 -9.33
C PRO A 101 -8.11 11.78 -9.55
N VAL A 102 -7.89 10.60 -10.09
CA VAL A 102 -6.57 10.04 -10.38
C VAL A 102 -6.52 9.63 -11.85
N ASP A 103 -5.66 10.29 -12.60
CA ASP A 103 -5.40 9.93 -14.00
C ASP A 103 -4.44 8.75 -14.08
N ALA A 104 -4.69 7.86 -15.03
CA ALA A 104 -3.82 6.73 -15.28
C ALA A 104 -2.41 7.16 -15.69
N LYS A 105 -1.43 6.39 -15.27
CA LYS A 105 0.00 6.57 -15.55
C LYS A 105 0.59 5.25 -16.09
N ASP A 106 1.75 5.33 -16.73
CA ASP A 106 2.43 4.15 -17.29
C ASP A 106 2.94 3.18 -16.21
N VAL A 107 3.16 3.67 -14.97
CA VAL A 107 3.55 2.86 -13.81
C VAL A 107 2.63 3.19 -12.63
N ILE A 108 2.09 2.16 -12.02
CA ILE A 108 1.22 2.23 -10.83
C ILE A 108 1.95 1.52 -9.69
N ILE A 109 2.26 2.23 -8.61
CA ILE A 109 2.71 1.62 -7.37
C ILE A 109 1.48 1.40 -6.50
N LEU A 110 1.15 0.15 -6.23
CA LEU A 110 0.11 -0.22 -5.27
C LEU A 110 0.78 -0.56 -3.92
N GLU A 111 0.50 0.20 -2.87
CA GLU A 111 1.10 0.03 -1.56
C GLU A 111 0.04 -0.35 -0.52
N GLY A 112 0.34 -1.38 0.31
CA GLY A 112 -0.55 -1.76 1.40
C GLY A 112 -0.08 -2.98 2.19
N ILE A 113 -0.72 -3.19 3.36
CA ILE A 113 -0.35 -4.30 4.24
C ILE A 113 -0.89 -5.65 3.73
N LEU A 114 -2.01 -5.66 3.01
CA LEU A 114 -2.75 -6.86 2.60
C LEU A 114 -2.95 -6.97 1.08
N ILE A 115 -2.21 -6.18 0.30
CA ILE A 115 -2.34 -6.21 -1.17
C ILE A 115 -1.94 -7.56 -1.79
N LEU A 116 -1.11 -8.36 -1.11
CA LEU A 116 -0.73 -9.70 -1.56
C LEU A 116 -1.62 -10.80 -0.97
N GLU A 117 -2.62 -10.48 -0.15
CA GLU A 117 -3.51 -11.47 0.44
C GLU A 117 -4.58 -11.94 -0.55
N ASP A 118 -5.20 -11.01 -1.30
CA ASP A 118 -6.20 -11.30 -2.31
C ASP A 118 -5.52 -11.74 -3.64
N GLU A 119 -5.82 -12.96 -4.10
CA GLU A 119 -5.26 -13.51 -5.33
C GLU A 119 -5.56 -12.64 -6.55
N ARG A 120 -6.76 -12.08 -6.63
CA ARG A 120 -7.20 -11.24 -7.74
C ARG A 120 -6.36 -9.94 -7.82
N LEU A 121 -5.98 -9.37 -6.68
CA LEU A 121 -5.05 -8.23 -6.64
C LEU A 121 -3.64 -8.66 -7.05
N ARG A 122 -3.17 -9.83 -6.60
CA ARG A 122 -1.84 -10.34 -6.99
C ARG A 122 -1.73 -10.51 -8.50
N ASP A 123 -2.80 -10.99 -9.15
CA ASP A 123 -2.82 -11.24 -10.59
C ASP A 123 -2.77 -9.96 -11.44
N LEU A 124 -3.14 -8.82 -10.85
CA LEU A 124 -3.02 -7.51 -11.49
C LEU A 124 -1.59 -6.93 -11.40
N MET A 125 -0.73 -7.48 -10.52
CA MET A 125 0.61 -6.95 -10.29
C MET A 125 1.64 -7.64 -11.17
N ASP A 126 2.42 -6.85 -11.90
CA ASP A 126 3.54 -7.33 -12.73
C ASP A 126 4.81 -7.58 -11.90
N ILE A 127 5.00 -6.84 -10.79
CA ILE A 127 6.11 -6.99 -9.85
C ILE A 127 5.55 -6.90 -8.43
N LYS A 128 5.90 -7.87 -7.59
CA LYS A 128 5.47 -7.94 -6.19
C LYS A 128 6.67 -7.83 -5.26
N LEU A 129 6.71 -6.77 -4.46
CA LEU A 129 7.73 -6.52 -3.46
C LEU A 129 7.16 -6.76 -2.07
N PHE A 130 7.93 -7.43 -1.22
CA PHE A 130 7.62 -7.54 0.20
C PHE A 130 8.72 -6.86 1.01
N VAL A 131 8.36 -5.85 1.79
CA VAL A 131 9.27 -5.12 2.67
C VAL A 131 9.32 -5.84 4.01
N ASP A 132 10.43 -6.54 4.22
CA ASP A 132 10.67 -7.37 5.39
C ASP A 132 11.53 -6.62 6.41
N THR A 133 11.01 -6.47 7.62
CA THR A 133 11.67 -5.77 8.71
C THR A 133 11.33 -6.50 10.01
N ASP A 134 12.29 -6.67 10.88
CA ASP A 134 12.13 -7.36 12.15
C ASP A 134 11.02 -6.76 13.02
N ALA A 135 10.36 -7.61 13.79
CA ALA A 135 9.16 -7.23 14.54
C ALA A 135 9.42 -6.15 15.60
N ASP A 136 10.60 -6.16 16.24
CA ASP A 136 11.04 -5.17 17.22
C ASP A 136 11.25 -3.80 16.56
N VAL A 137 11.88 -3.74 15.40
CA VAL A 137 12.05 -2.50 14.62
C VAL A 137 10.69 -1.98 14.16
N ARG A 138 9.80 -2.86 13.70
CA ARG A 138 8.45 -2.47 13.26
C ARG A 138 7.63 -1.86 14.38
N ILE A 139 7.64 -2.46 15.59
CA ILE A 139 6.88 -1.92 16.72
C ILE A 139 7.45 -0.59 17.17
N ILE A 140 8.77 -0.42 17.23
CA ILE A 140 9.40 0.85 17.59
C ILE A 140 8.99 1.96 16.60
N ARG A 141 9.10 1.71 15.30
CA ARG A 141 8.68 2.67 14.25
C ARG A 141 7.20 3.02 14.35
N ARG A 142 6.34 2.02 14.62
CA ARG A 142 4.90 2.22 14.82
C ARG A 142 4.62 3.08 16.05
N MET A 143 5.26 2.79 17.20
CA MET A 143 5.09 3.60 18.42
C MET A 143 5.46 5.06 18.18
N VAL A 144 6.62 5.32 17.58
CA VAL A 144 7.07 6.68 17.28
C VAL A 144 6.06 7.41 16.39
N ARG A 145 5.60 6.78 15.33
CA ARG A 145 4.60 7.36 14.41
C ARG A 145 3.26 7.61 15.11
N ASP A 146 2.71 6.59 15.77
CA ASP A 146 1.36 6.66 16.32
C ASP A 146 1.26 7.63 17.51
N ILE A 147 2.35 7.80 18.28
CA ILE A 147 2.43 8.81 19.36
C ILE A 147 2.58 10.22 18.76
N ARG A 148 3.52 10.42 17.82
CA ARG A 148 3.83 11.77 17.30
C ARG A 148 2.75 12.29 16.34
N ASP A 149 2.30 11.43 15.42
CA ASP A 149 1.51 11.86 14.27
C ASP A 149 0.00 11.62 14.47
N ARG A 150 -0.35 10.71 15.40
CA ARG A 150 -1.74 10.30 15.64
C ARG A 150 -2.22 10.57 17.06
N GLY A 151 -1.36 11.16 17.92
CA GLY A 151 -1.72 11.57 19.29
C GLY A 151 -2.11 10.41 20.22
N ARG A 152 -1.65 9.18 19.94
CA ARG A 152 -1.98 8.01 20.76
C ARG A 152 -1.09 7.90 22.00
N THR A 153 -1.58 7.25 23.05
CA THR A 153 -0.76 6.91 24.22
C THR A 153 0.07 5.66 23.94
N LEU A 154 1.19 5.52 24.66
CA LEU A 154 2.06 4.36 24.59
C LEU A 154 1.30 3.06 24.90
N GLU A 155 0.51 3.06 25.97
CA GLU A 155 -0.29 1.92 26.40
C GLU A 155 -1.27 1.50 25.30
N SER A 156 -1.98 2.46 24.71
CA SER A 156 -2.92 2.20 23.60
C SER A 156 -2.24 1.58 22.39
N VAL A 157 -1.01 1.98 22.05
CA VAL A 157 -0.27 1.41 20.91
C VAL A 157 0.19 -0.01 21.23
N ILE A 158 0.69 -0.27 22.45
CA ILE A 158 1.14 -1.59 22.89
C ILE A 158 -0.04 -2.58 22.92
N ASP A 159 -1.17 -2.18 23.52
CA ASP A 159 -2.37 -3.02 23.60
C ASP A 159 -2.88 -3.40 22.22
N GLN A 160 -3.00 -2.44 21.31
CA GLN A 160 -3.42 -2.72 19.94
C GLN A 160 -2.41 -3.61 19.20
N TYR A 161 -1.11 -3.39 19.40
CA TYR A 161 -0.09 -4.20 18.74
C TYR A 161 -0.18 -5.65 19.18
N THR A 162 -0.29 -5.90 20.48
CA THR A 162 -0.31 -7.25 21.04
C THR A 162 -1.62 -7.98 20.77
N SER A 163 -2.75 -7.28 20.86
CA SER A 163 -4.09 -7.88 20.72
C SER A 163 -4.56 -8.01 19.27
N VAL A 164 -4.12 -7.13 18.36
CA VAL A 164 -4.62 -7.07 16.97
C VAL A 164 -3.51 -7.15 15.95
N VAL A 165 -2.58 -6.18 15.93
CA VAL A 165 -1.65 -6.01 14.82
C VAL A 165 -0.72 -7.19 14.63
N ARG A 166 -0.12 -7.68 15.73
CA ARG A 166 0.78 -8.85 15.70
C ARG A 166 0.06 -10.15 15.31
N PRO A 167 -1.11 -10.50 15.89
CA PRO A 167 -1.88 -11.65 15.44
C PRO A 167 -2.26 -11.57 13.95
N MET A 168 -2.78 -10.44 13.48
CA MET A 168 -3.17 -10.26 12.08
C MET A 168 -1.96 -10.29 11.14
N HIS A 169 -0.84 -9.71 11.55
CA HIS A 169 0.40 -9.82 10.78
C HIS A 169 0.80 -11.29 10.57
N ASN A 170 0.83 -12.09 11.63
CA ASN A 170 1.23 -13.49 11.55
C ASN A 170 0.24 -14.34 10.75
N GLN A 171 -1.03 -14.01 10.81
CA GLN A 171 -2.09 -14.78 10.15
C GLN A 171 -2.24 -14.43 8.67
N PHE A 172 -2.19 -13.14 8.32
CA PHE A 172 -2.57 -12.68 6.98
C PHE A 172 -1.44 -12.00 6.20
N ILE A 173 -0.50 -11.32 6.87
CA ILE A 173 0.52 -10.52 6.16
C ILE A 173 1.79 -11.36 5.92
N GLU A 174 2.38 -11.91 6.97
CA GLU A 174 3.63 -12.69 6.88
C GLU A 174 3.53 -13.87 5.91
N PRO A 175 2.42 -14.65 5.86
CA PRO A 175 2.29 -15.74 4.91
C PRO A 175 2.32 -15.30 3.44
N THR A 176 1.98 -14.03 3.15
CA THR A 176 1.95 -13.50 1.77
C THR A 176 3.35 -13.22 1.21
N LYS A 177 4.37 -13.17 2.05
CA LYS A 177 5.77 -13.00 1.67
C LYS A 177 6.21 -14.02 0.60
N ARG A 178 5.66 -15.23 0.62
CA ARG A 178 5.90 -16.27 -0.40
C ARG A 178 5.47 -15.92 -1.82
N TYR A 179 4.57 -14.94 -1.97
CA TYR A 179 4.07 -14.48 -3.27
C TYR A 179 4.88 -13.31 -3.84
N ALA A 180 5.84 -12.79 -3.07
CA ALA A 180 6.69 -11.70 -3.52
C ALA A 180 7.76 -12.20 -4.52
N ASP A 181 7.98 -11.43 -5.57
CA ASP A 181 9.08 -11.65 -6.51
C ASP A 181 10.42 -11.21 -5.91
N ILE A 182 10.38 -10.17 -5.04
CA ILE A 182 11.56 -9.61 -4.37
C ILE A 182 11.22 -9.28 -2.91
N ILE A 183 12.10 -9.71 -1.99
CA ILE A 183 12.04 -9.34 -0.57
C ILE A 183 13.05 -8.23 -0.32
N ILE A 184 12.60 -7.11 0.25
CA ILE A 184 13.43 -5.95 0.58
C ILE A 184 13.63 -5.91 2.10
N PRO A 185 14.82 -6.24 2.61
CA PRO A 185 15.10 -6.13 4.04
C PRO A 185 15.21 -4.66 4.46
N GLU A 186 14.91 -4.39 5.73
CA GLU A 186 15.09 -3.08 6.40
C GLU A 186 14.29 -1.88 5.83
N GLY A 187 13.46 -2.10 4.83
CA GLY A 187 12.58 -1.07 4.27
C GLY A 187 13.31 0.04 3.52
N GLY A 188 12.86 1.28 3.71
CA GLY A 188 13.35 2.45 2.97
C GLY A 188 14.81 2.85 3.22
N GLN A 189 15.50 2.19 4.15
CA GLN A 189 16.94 2.38 4.37
C GLN A 189 17.79 1.53 3.43
N ASN A 190 17.21 0.51 2.79
CA ASN A 190 17.90 -0.31 1.82
C ASN A 190 18.01 0.41 0.47
N ARG A 191 19.00 1.30 0.36
CA ARG A 191 19.25 2.09 -0.85
C ARG A 191 19.55 1.22 -2.06
N VAL A 192 20.27 0.11 -1.88
CA VAL A 192 20.62 -0.80 -2.99
C VAL A 192 19.36 -1.40 -3.61
N ALA A 193 18.42 -1.88 -2.81
CA ALA A 193 17.16 -2.42 -3.32
C ALA A 193 16.32 -1.34 -4.02
N ILE A 194 16.29 -0.12 -3.48
CA ILE A 194 15.59 1.02 -4.10
C ILE A 194 16.22 1.37 -5.45
N ASP A 195 17.55 1.46 -5.53
CA ASP A 195 18.27 1.78 -6.77
C ASP A 195 18.05 0.72 -7.87
N LEU A 196 18.02 -0.56 -7.50
CA LEU A 196 17.68 -1.65 -8.43
C LEU A 196 16.26 -1.47 -8.98
N MET A 197 15.28 -1.15 -8.13
CA MET A 197 13.91 -0.93 -8.55
C MET A 197 13.77 0.32 -9.43
N VAL A 198 14.46 1.41 -9.08
CA VAL A 198 14.52 2.64 -9.89
C VAL A 198 15.08 2.33 -11.27
N THR A 199 16.16 1.57 -11.35
CA THR A 199 16.76 1.16 -12.63
C THR A 199 15.79 0.36 -13.47
N LYS A 200 15.10 -0.61 -12.87
CA LYS A 200 14.09 -1.41 -13.57
C LYS A 200 12.94 -0.56 -14.10
N ILE A 201 12.43 0.38 -13.30
CA ILE A 201 11.34 1.29 -13.71
C ILE A 201 11.79 2.22 -14.83
N LYS A 202 13.03 2.74 -14.80
CA LYS A 202 13.59 3.53 -15.91
C LYS A 202 13.54 2.76 -17.23
N THR A 203 14.06 1.54 -17.25
CA THR A 203 14.01 0.67 -18.44
C THR A 203 12.58 0.50 -18.95
N ILE A 204 11.62 0.26 -18.06
CA ILE A 204 10.21 0.10 -18.42
C ILE A 204 9.64 1.37 -19.07
N LEU A 205 9.94 2.53 -18.52
CA LEU A 205 9.45 3.82 -19.04
C LEU A 205 10.11 4.18 -20.38
N GLU A 206 11.41 3.90 -20.53
CA GLU A 206 12.15 4.09 -21.78
C GLU A 206 11.61 3.21 -22.91
N ASP A 207 11.37 1.92 -22.63
CA ASP A 207 10.76 0.98 -23.58
C ASP A 207 9.36 1.45 -24.01
N LYS A 208 8.56 2.01 -23.08
CA LYS A 208 7.24 2.56 -23.41
C LYS A 208 7.31 3.85 -24.23
N ALA A 209 8.29 4.71 -23.97
CA ALA A 209 8.49 5.95 -24.72
C ALA A 209 8.90 5.67 -26.18
N LEU A 210 9.71 4.63 -26.41
CA LEU A 210 10.12 4.21 -27.75
C LEU A 210 8.93 3.67 -28.58
N LEU A 211 7.93 3.10 -27.93
CA LEU A 211 6.73 2.55 -28.58
C LEU A 211 5.66 3.62 -28.90
N LYS A 212 5.79 4.84 -28.35
CA LYS A 212 4.88 5.97 -28.62
C LYS A 212 5.36 6.86 -29.79
N LYS A 213 6.55 6.59 -30.35
CA LYS A 213 7.10 7.24 -31.56
C LYS A 213 6.83 6.40 -32.81
#